data_844b0e1a2373663df4f90f0b86799c2e
#
_entry.id   844b0e1a2373663df4f90f0b86799c2e
#
_cell.length_a   1.000
_cell.length_b   1.000
_cell.length_c   1.000
_cell.angle_alpha   90.00
_cell.angle_beta   90.00
_cell.angle_gamma   90.00
#
_symmetry.space_group_name_H-M   'P 1'
#
loop_
_entity.id
_entity.type
_entity.pdbx_description
1 polymer ?
#
loop_
_entity_poly.entity_id
_entity_poly.type
_entity_poly.pdbx_seq_one_letter_code
_entity_poly.pdbx_strand_id
1 'polypeptide(L)'
;MAGLQEFKCPCCGGAIAFDSKIQKMKCPYCDTEFEMDELKGYDAELQNEQTDDMEWDTSAGSEWQEGETDGLRTYVCKSCGGEIVGDVNMAATTCPFCDNPIVMMGQFSGALKPDLVIPFKLDKKAAKEGLKKHLTGKRLLPKIFKDQNHIDEIKGIYVPFWLFDTNVDATVRYRATKVRMWSDSDYDYTETSHFMVHRGGSIGFENVPVDGSTKMADDLMESIEPFNISDAVDFQTAYLAGYLADKYDVTAEQSIERANKRVKHSTEEAFAETVKGYATVTTDNSSVQFHGGKAKYALYPVWLLNTTWNGNKYTFAMNGQTGKFVGDLPVDKGAAARWTVMLAAVFSVVTYGAAWFLHLIGLF
;
A
#
# COMPACT_ATOMS: atom_id res chain seq x y z
N MET A 1 -26.55 -26.33 -34.68
CA MET A 1 -25.56 -25.77 -35.61
C MET A 1 -24.30 -25.54 -34.76
N ALA A 2 -23.22 -26.26 -35.00
CA ALA A 2 -21.96 -26.00 -34.33
C ALA A 2 -21.44 -24.65 -34.85
N GLY A 3 -21.43 -23.64 -33.99
CA GLY A 3 -20.84 -22.34 -34.32
C GLY A 3 -19.35 -22.51 -34.57
N LEU A 4 -18.81 -21.70 -35.44
CA LEU A 4 -17.35 -21.64 -35.65
C LEU A 4 -16.70 -21.27 -34.31
N GLN A 5 -15.88 -22.17 -33.77
CA GLN A 5 -15.18 -21.90 -32.50
C GLN A 5 -13.91 -21.12 -32.85
N GLU A 6 -13.91 -19.84 -32.50
CA GLU A 6 -12.73 -18.98 -32.66
C GLU A 6 -11.90 -19.02 -31.37
N PHE A 7 -10.65 -19.48 -31.47
CA PHE A 7 -9.72 -19.46 -30.35
C PHE A 7 -8.91 -18.17 -30.32
N LYS A 8 -8.70 -17.64 -29.14
CA LYS A 8 -7.78 -16.52 -28.90
C LYS A 8 -6.43 -17.02 -28.45
N CYS A 9 -5.37 -16.36 -28.90
CA CYS A 9 -4.01 -16.70 -28.53
C CYS A 9 -3.76 -16.50 -27.03
N PRO A 10 -3.38 -17.52 -26.28
CA PRO A 10 -3.04 -17.38 -24.86
C PRO A 10 -1.89 -16.41 -24.58
N CYS A 11 -0.98 -16.19 -25.58
CA CYS A 11 0.18 -15.34 -25.42
C CYS A 11 -0.10 -13.85 -25.67
N CYS A 12 -0.90 -13.50 -26.65
CA CYS A 12 -1.10 -12.10 -27.06
C CYS A 12 -2.57 -11.69 -27.22
N GLY A 13 -3.54 -12.61 -27.05
CA GLY A 13 -4.97 -12.36 -27.20
C GLY A 13 -5.45 -12.23 -28.65
N GLY A 14 -4.58 -12.31 -29.64
CA GLY A 14 -4.95 -12.25 -31.06
C GLY A 14 -5.68 -13.50 -31.55
N ALA A 15 -6.43 -13.38 -32.67
CA ALA A 15 -7.10 -14.53 -33.28
C ALA A 15 -6.08 -15.53 -33.82
N ILE A 16 -6.34 -16.81 -33.63
CA ILE A 16 -5.47 -17.91 -34.07
C ILE A 16 -6.06 -18.54 -35.32
N ALA A 17 -5.20 -18.90 -36.28
CA ALA A 17 -5.58 -19.60 -37.49
C ALA A 17 -4.87 -20.96 -37.59
N PHE A 18 -5.52 -21.92 -38.25
CA PHE A 18 -4.91 -23.21 -38.55
C PHE A 18 -3.89 -23.08 -39.71
N ASP A 19 -2.66 -23.48 -39.48
CA ASP A 19 -1.63 -23.55 -40.51
C ASP A 19 -1.49 -25.00 -41.03
N SER A 20 -1.94 -25.18 -42.26
CA SER A 20 -1.96 -26.51 -42.91
C SER A 20 -0.57 -27.06 -43.21
N LYS A 21 0.48 -26.22 -43.22
CA LYS A 21 1.85 -26.67 -43.50
C LYS A 21 2.48 -27.37 -42.30
N ILE A 22 2.24 -26.82 -41.13
CA ILE A 22 2.77 -27.35 -39.87
C ILE A 22 1.75 -28.21 -39.11
N GLN A 23 0.49 -28.28 -39.60
CA GLN A 23 -0.62 -29.03 -39.01
C GLN A 23 -0.93 -28.61 -37.54
N LYS A 24 -0.73 -27.32 -37.23
CA LYS A 24 -0.97 -26.71 -35.90
C LYS A 24 -1.76 -25.42 -36.02
N MET A 25 -2.30 -24.98 -34.90
CA MET A 25 -2.84 -23.64 -34.78
C MET A 25 -1.68 -22.64 -34.60
N LYS A 26 -1.65 -21.58 -35.40
CA LYS A 26 -0.61 -20.57 -35.36
C LYS A 26 -1.22 -19.18 -35.15
N CYS A 27 -0.62 -18.39 -34.26
CA CYS A 27 -0.97 -17.00 -34.09
C CYS A 27 -0.23 -16.11 -35.11
N PRO A 28 -0.91 -15.39 -36.00
CA PRO A 28 -0.26 -14.54 -36.99
C PRO A 28 0.37 -13.28 -36.39
N TYR A 29 0.12 -12.97 -35.11
CA TYR A 29 0.61 -11.77 -34.44
C TYR A 29 1.88 -11.99 -33.62
N CYS A 30 2.02 -13.15 -32.98
CA CYS A 30 3.19 -13.48 -32.17
C CYS A 30 3.93 -14.75 -32.60
N ASP A 31 3.52 -15.34 -33.72
CA ASP A 31 4.06 -16.56 -34.32
C ASP A 31 4.06 -17.81 -33.44
N THR A 32 3.40 -17.76 -32.27
CA THR A 32 3.32 -18.92 -31.37
C THR A 32 2.43 -20.01 -31.97
N GLU A 33 2.88 -21.24 -31.87
CA GLU A 33 2.21 -22.45 -32.35
C GLU A 33 1.62 -23.22 -31.18
N PHE A 34 0.42 -23.82 -31.41
CA PHE A 34 -0.31 -24.58 -30.41
C PHE A 34 -0.86 -25.87 -30.99
N GLU A 35 -0.88 -26.92 -30.20
CA GLU A 35 -1.68 -28.10 -30.50
C GLU A 35 -3.18 -27.77 -30.24
N MET A 36 -4.05 -28.39 -31.03
CA MET A 36 -5.51 -28.16 -30.92
C MET A 36 -6.06 -28.51 -29.53
N ASP A 37 -5.51 -29.57 -28.91
CA ASP A 37 -5.99 -30.02 -27.61
C ASP A 37 -5.53 -29.08 -26.47
N GLU A 38 -4.37 -28.42 -26.61
CA GLU A 38 -3.91 -27.38 -25.68
C GLU A 38 -4.87 -26.17 -25.69
N LEU A 39 -5.31 -25.73 -26.88
CA LEU A 39 -6.25 -24.62 -27.00
C LEU A 39 -7.63 -24.97 -26.50
N LYS A 40 -8.11 -26.19 -26.72
CA LYS A 40 -9.38 -26.64 -26.15
C LYS A 40 -9.32 -26.71 -24.63
N GLY A 41 -8.21 -27.19 -24.08
CA GLY A 41 -7.98 -27.20 -22.63
C GLY A 41 -8.02 -25.79 -22.06
N TYR A 42 -7.33 -24.85 -22.68
CA TYR A 42 -7.30 -23.44 -22.29
C TYR A 42 -8.70 -22.79 -22.34
N ASP A 43 -9.45 -23.03 -23.45
CA ASP A 43 -10.81 -22.49 -23.62
C ASP A 43 -11.79 -23.07 -22.57
N ALA A 44 -11.66 -24.37 -22.26
CA ALA A 44 -12.45 -25.02 -21.22
C ALA A 44 -12.15 -24.44 -19.82
N GLU A 45 -10.91 -24.13 -19.54
CA GLU A 45 -10.53 -23.47 -18.28
C GLU A 45 -11.09 -22.05 -18.19
N LEU A 46 -11.06 -21.27 -19.28
CA LEU A 46 -11.67 -19.94 -19.33
C LEU A 46 -13.20 -19.98 -19.08
N GLN A 47 -13.87 -21.02 -19.57
CA GLN A 47 -15.32 -21.19 -19.39
C GLN A 47 -15.69 -21.65 -17.97
N ASN A 48 -14.78 -22.29 -17.26
CA ASN A 48 -14.96 -22.78 -15.89
C ASN A 48 -14.42 -21.84 -14.83
N GLU A 49 -14.04 -20.61 -15.19
CA GLU A 49 -13.57 -19.61 -14.22
C GLU A 49 -14.65 -19.31 -13.18
N GLN A 50 -14.30 -19.54 -11.91
CA GLN A 50 -15.18 -19.13 -10.81
C GLN A 50 -15.02 -17.63 -10.57
N THR A 51 -16.12 -16.96 -10.30
CA THR A 51 -16.11 -15.57 -9.82
C THR A 51 -15.61 -15.54 -8.38
N ASP A 52 -15.04 -14.41 -7.99
CA ASP A 52 -14.67 -14.19 -6.58
C ASP A 52 -15.91 -14.28 -5.67
N ASP A 53 -15.76 -14.94 -4.52
CA ASP A 53 -16.74 -14.97 -3.44
C ASP A 53 -16.04 -14.49 -2.16
N MET A 54 -16.32 -13.26 -1.75
CA MET A 54 -15.62 -12.54 -0.70
C MET A 54 -16.61 -11.91 0.27
N GLU A 55 -17.29 -12.77 1.06
CA GLU A 55 -18.23 -12.32 2.07
C GLU A 55 -17.57 -12.09 3.42
N TRP A 56 -17.96 -11.01 4.10
CA TRP A 56 -17.45 -10.60 5.41
C TRP A 56 -18.56 -10.47 6.44
N ASP A 57 -18.31 -10.99 7.63
CA ASP A 57 -19.01 -10.57 8.84
C ASP A 57 -18.36 -9.28 9.37
N THR A 58 -19.04 -8.18 9.19
CA THR A 58 -18.59 -6.85 9.59
C THR A 58 -19.01 -6.45 11.00
N SER A 59 -19.50 -7.39 11.80
CA SER A 59 -19.86 -7.18 13.20
C SER A 59 -18.59 -6.95 14.04
N ALA A 60 -18.01 -5.75 13.93
CA ALA A 60 -16.79 -5.35 14.62
C ALA A 60 -17.09 -4.33 15.72
N GLY A 61 -16.30 -4.36 16.79
CA GLY A 61 -16.48 -3.49 17.94
C GLY A 61 -17.66 -3.92 18.82
N SER A 62 -17.86 -3.23 19.90
CA SER A 62 -18.95 -3.49 20.87
C SER A 62 -19.65 -2.19 21.27
N GLU A 63 -20.79 -2.31 21.93
CA GLU A 63 -21.42 -1.19 22.58
C GLU A 63 -20.68 -0.82 23.88
N TRP A 64 -20.64 0.48 24.18
CA TRP A 64 -20.09 0.96 25.44
C TRP A 64 -20.98 0.60 26.60
N GLN A 65 -20.40 0.16 27.69
CA GLN A 65 -21.12 -0.08 28.93
C GLN A 65 -21.32 1.24 29.70
N GLU A 66 -22.30 1.25 30.57
CA GLU A 66 -22.60 2.41 31.43
C GLU A 66 -21.37 2.82 32.27
N GLY A 67 -20.97 4.10 32.18
CA GLY A 67 -19.83 4.65 32.91
C GLY A 67 -18.47 4.54 32.17
N GLU A 68 -18.33 3.72 31.13
CA GLU A 68 -17.04 3.56 30.43
C GLU A 68 -16.61 4.84 29.66
N THR A 69 -17.57 5.69 29.30
CA THR A 69 -17.34 6.94 28.55
C THR A 69 -17.28 8.19 29.40
N ASP A 70 -17.46 8.10 30.72
CA ASP A 70 -17.55 9.27 31.63
C ASP A 70 -16.31 10.17 31.62
N GLY A 71 -15.13 9.54 31.40
CA GLY A 71 -13.83 10.22 31.26
C GLY A 71 -13.51 10.74 29.87
N LEU A 72 -14.38 10.52 28.88
CA LEU A 72 -14.13 10.88 27.49
C LEU A 72 -14.90 12.12 27.05
N ARG A 73 -14.28 12.92 26.19
CA ARG A 73 -14.87 14.11 25.58
C ARG A 73 -14.68 14.07 24.07
N THR A 74 -15.69 14.55 23.35
CA THR A 74 -15.62 14.73 21.90
C THR A 74 -15.31 16.19 21.58
N TYR A 75 -14.32 16.37 20.72
CA TYR A 75 -13.94 17.65 20.14
C TYR A 75 -14.23 17.62 18.64
N VAL A 76 -14.77 18.71 18.11
CA VAL A 76 -15.05 18.83 16.68
C VAL A 76 -14.26 19.98 16.08
N CYS A 77 -13.60 19.71 14.97
CA CYS A 77 -12.95 20.72 14.17
C CYS A 77 -13.93 21.32 13.16
N LYS A 78 -14.30 22.58 13.33
CA LYS A 78 -15.18 23.28 12.39
C LYS A 78 -14.58 23.47 10.99
N SER A 79 -13.26 23.37 10.85
CA SER A 79 -12.56 23.58 9.58
C SER A 79 -12.54 22.32 8.71
N CYS A 80 -12.19 21.16 9.28
CA CYS A 80 -12.07 19.88 8.51
C CYS A 80 -13.16 18.85 8.87
N GLY A 81 -14.03 19.17 9.85
CA GLY A 81 -15.09 18.26 10.31
C GLY A 81 -14.58 17.04 11.11
N GLY A 82 -13.30 16.99 11.48
CA GLY A 82 -12.77 15.86 12.27
C GLY A 82 -13.38 15.79 13.66
N GLU A 83 -13.84 14.61 14.06
CA GLU A 83 -14.30 14.32 15.42
C GLU A 83 -13.19 13.59 16.17
N ILE A 84 -12.72 14.22 17.26
CA ILE A 84 -11.56 13.77 18.02
C ILE A 84 -12.02 13.44 19.43
N VAL A 85 -11.58 12.30 19.93
CA VAL A 85 -11.85 11.86 21.29
C VAL A 85 -10.61 12.07 22.14
N GLY A 86 -10.80 12.59 23.33
CA GLY A 86 -9.73 12.80 24.30
C GLY A 86 -10.22 12.60 25.72
N ASP A 87 -9.26 12.45 26.63
CA ASP A 87 -9.51 12.41 28.07
C ASP A 87 -10.08 13.74 28.56
N VAL A 88 -10.96 13.71 29.59
CA VAL A 88 -11.57 14.89 30.21
C VAL A 88 -10.55 15.93 30.72
N ASN A 89 -9.33 15.48 31.07
CA ASN A 89 -8.26 16.34 31.54
C ASN A 89 -7.37 16.88 30.40
N MET A 90 -7.61 16.46 29.17
CA MET A 90 -6.83 16.89 28.02
C MET A 90 -7.29 18.26 27.55
N ALA A 91 -6.39 19.24 27.56
CA ALA A 91 -6.59 20.55 26.96
C ALA A 91 -6.18 20.49 25.46
N ALA A 92 -6.97 19.79 24.63
CA ALA A 92 -6.76 19.83 23.19
C ALA A 92 -7.21 21.18 22.64
N THR A 93 -6.27 21.97 22.14
CA THR A 93 -6.54 23.35 21.65
C THR A 93 -6.60 23.40 20.12
N THR A 94 -5.94 22.45 19.43
CA THR A 94 -5.83 22.41 17.98
C THR A 94 -6.09 21.02 17.42
N CYS A 95 -6.65 21.00 16.21
CA CYS A 95 -6.94 19.77 15.47
C CYS A 95 -5.64 19.04 15.05
N PRO A 96 -5.51 17.74 15.24
CA PRO A 96 -4.35 16.99 14.79
C PRO A 96 -4.24 16.87 13.25
N PHE A 97 -5.34 17.09 12.52
CA PHE A 97 -5.41 16.92 11.06
C PHE A 97 -5.17 18.23 10.29
N CYS A 98 -5.52 19.38 10.83
CA CYS A 98 -5.43 20.64 10.09
C CYS A 98 -4.94 21.84 10.92
N ASP A 99 -4.54 21.63 12.16
CA ASP A 99 -4.05 22.60 13.15
C ASP A 99 -5.00 23.76 13.50
N ASN A 100 -6.21 23.79 12.95
CA ASN A 100 -7.21 24.78 13.32
C ASN A 100 -7.72 24.53 14.76
N PRO A 101 -8.20 25.57 15.45
CA PRO A 101 -8.81 25.43 16.78
C PRO A 101 -9.98 24.45 16.77
N ILE A 102 -10.06 23.61 17.80
CA ILE A 102 -11.17 22.68 18.02
C ILE A 102 -12.06 23.14 19.16
N VAL A 103 -13.32 22.70 19.12
CA VAL A 103 -14.31 23.02 20.11
C VAL A 103 -14.79 21.74 20.78
N MET A 104 -14.82 21.73 22.11
CA MET A 104 -15.41 20.63 22.86
C MET A 104 -16.93 20.63 22.66
N MET A 105 -17.48 19.49 22.19
CA MET A 105 -18.93 19.36 21.95
C MET A 105 -19.69 18.73 23.12
N GLY A 106 -19.02 17.94 23.96
CA GLY A 106 -19.66 17.27 25.09
C GLY A 106 -19.04 15.89 25.41
N GLN A 107 -19.85 15.04 26.05
CA GLN A 107 -19.46 13.66 26.30
C GLN A 107 -19.39 12.86 25.01
N PHE A 108 -18.49 11.87 25.00
CA PHE A 108 -18.34 10.97 23.88
C PHE A 108 -19.60 10.12 23.66
N SER A 109 -20.06 10.02 22.42
CA SER A 109 -21.20 9.19 22.03
C SER A 109 -21.15 8.85 20.53
N GLY A 110 -21.90 7.83 20.13
CA GLY A 110 -22.18 7.53 18.72
C GLY A 110 -21.05 6.87 17.93
N ALA A 111 -20.12 6.18 18.60
CA ALA A 111 -19.18 5.27 17.96
C ALA A 111 -19.12 3.95 18.72
N LEU A 112 -18.72 2.88 18.05
CA LEU A 112 -18.46 1.59 18.68
C LEU A 112 -17.22 1.67 19.57
N LYS A 113 -17.18 0.83 20.60
CA LYS A 113 -15.99 0.60 21.41
C LYS A 113 -15.03 -0.26 20.60
N PRO A 114 -13.74 0.10 20.51
CA PRO A 114 -12.72 -0.72 19.88
C PRO A 114 -12.60 -2.09 20.57
N ASP A 115 -12.30 -3.13 19.79
CA ASP A 115 -11.94 -4.44 20.33
C ASP A 115 -10.50 -4.43 20.85
N LEU A 116 -9.60 -3.83 20.07
CA LEU A 116 -8.16 -3.85 20.30
C LEU A 116 -7.53 -2.47 20.28
N VAL A 117 -6.40 -2.34 20.94
CA VAL A 117 -5.50 -1.19 20.82
C VAL A 117 -4.05 -1.64 20.78
N ILE A 118 -3.26 -1.03 19.92
CA ILE A 118 -1.79 -1.15 19.98
C ILE A 118 -1.30 0.04 20.83
N PRO A 119 -0.74 -0.19 22.03
CA PRO A 119 -0.24 0.91 22.85
C PRO A 119 0.94 1.63 22.20
N PHE A 120 1.07 2.95 22.43
CA PHE A 120 2.28 3.67 22.08
C PHE A 120 3.52 3.04 22.77
N LYS A 121 4.55 2.70 22.00
CA LYS A 121 5.87 2.29 22.50
C LYS A 121 6.88 3.44 22.51
N LEU A 122 6.68 4.39 21.63
CA LEU A 122 7.55 5.54 21.46
C LEU A 122 6.87 6.80 22.01
N ASP A 123 7.55 7.50 22.84
CA ASP A 123 7.10 8.74 23.45
C ASP A 123 7.26 9.95 22.50
N LYS A 124 6.77 11.11 22.93
CA LYS A 124 6.88 12.36 22.16
C LYS A 124 8.33 12.76 21.89
N LYS A 125 9.28 12.40 22.78
CA LYS A 125 10.70 12.70 22.59
C LYS A 125 11.28 11.86 21.44
N ALA A 126 10.99 10.57 21.42
CA ALA A 126 11.38 9.68 20.32
C ALA A 126 10.78 10.12 18.98
N ALA A 127 9.51 10.57 18.98
CA ALA A 127 8.86 11.11 17.79
C ALA A 127 9.58 12.37 17.25
N LYS A 128 9.96 13.31 18.13
CA LYS A 128 10.74 14.49 17.76
C LYS A 128 12.12 14.13 17.21
N GLU A 129 12.78 13.14 17.80
CA GLU A 129 14.08 12.64 17.29
C GLU A 129 13.94 11.96 15.92
N GLY A 130 12.88 11.18 15.74
CA GLY A 130 12.52 10.57 14.43
C GLY A 130 12.34 11.61 13.35
N LEU A 131 11.59 12.68 13.64
CA LEU A 131 11.41 13.80 12.71
C LEU A 131 12.74 14.47 12.38
N LYS A 132 13.56 14.80 13.38
CA LYS A 132 14.89 15.39 13.15
C LYS A 132 15.75 14.52 12.25
N LYS A 133 15.75 13.20 12.49
CA LYS A 133 16.47 12.23 11.65
C LYS A 133 15.93 12.22 10.21
N HIS A 134 14.61 12.25 10.03
CA HIS A 134 13.96 12.29 8.71
C HIS A 134 14.35 13.55 7.92
N LEU A 135 14.46 14.70 8.58
CA LEU A 135 14.85 15.97 7.98
C LEU A 135 16.36 16.10 7.73
N THR A 136 17.17 15.28 8.40
CA THR A 136 18.65 15.35 8.32
C THR A 136 19.16 14.80 6.99
N GLY A 137 20.22 15.41 6.43
CA GLY A 137 20.84 14.95 5.18
C GLY A 137 20.08 15.33 3.89
N LYS A 138 18.89 15.89 3.99
CA LYS A 138 18.10 16.31 2.83
C LYS A 138 18.63 17.63 2.28
N ARG A 139 19.38 17.56 1.15
CA ARG A 139 20.09 18.71 0.55
C ARG A 139 19.17 19.73 -0.09
N LEU A 140 18.03 19.27 -0.58
CA LEU A 140 17.03 20.12 -1.26
C LEU A 140 15.96 20.67 -0.33
N LEU A 141 16.00 20.34 0.97
CA LEU A 141 15.05 20.84 1.95
C LEU A 141 15.39 22.30 2.33
N PRO A 142 14.40 23.22 2.34
CA PRO A 142 14.61 24.59 2.76
C PRO A 142 15.19 24.68 4.19
N LYS A 143 16.20 25.53 4.39
CA LYS A 143 16.85 25.68 5.71
C LYS A 143 15.85 26.10 6.79
N ILE A 144 14.98 27.04 6.48
CA ILE A 144 13.94 27.53 7.40
C ILE A 144 13.01 26.42 7.85
N PHE A 145 12.72 25.44 6.97
CA PHE A 145 11.91 24.28 7.32
C PHE A 145 12.60 23.36 8.36
N LYS A 146 13.94 23.32 8.33
CA LYS A 146 14.73 22.58 9.33
C LYS A 146 14.81 23.31 10.67
N ASP A 147 14.83 24.64 10.64
CA ASP A 147 15.15 25.48 11.80
C ASP A 147 13.90 25.94 12.57
N GLN A 148 12.70 25.82 11.97
CA GLN A 148 11.46 26.23 12.62
C GLN A 148 10.96 25.24 13.66
N ASN A 149 10.54 25.79 14.81
CA ASN A 149 10.15 25.08 16.03
C ASN A 149 8.83 24.31 15.96
N HIS A 150 8.32 23.96 14.77
CA HIS A 150 7.10 23.16 14.60
C HIS A 150 7.19 21.73 15.16
N ILE A 151 8.40 21.29 15.48
CA ILE A 151 8.66 19.96 16.06
C ILE A 151 7.92 19.78 17.41
N ASP A 152 7.60 20.86 18.11
CA ASP A 152 6.88 20.80 19.38
C ASP A 152 5.39 20.54 19.22
N GLU A 153 4.84 20.75 18.03
CA GLU A 153 3.43 20.56 17.70
C GLU A 153 3.05 19.11 17.36
N ILE A 154 4.03 18.19 17.36
CA ILE A 154 3.78 16.77 17.11
C ILE A 154 2.79 16.21 18.15
N LYS A 155 1.73 15.57 17.67
CA LYS A 155 0.60 15.04 18.46
C LYS A 155 0.52 13.53 18.33
N GLY A 156 0.35 12.84 19.44
CA GLY A 156 0.02 11.41 19.45
C GLY A 156 -1.49 11.22 19.30
N ILE A 157 -1.88 10.44 18.34
CA ILE A 157 -3.27 10.10 18.06
C ILE A 157 -3.43 8.62 17.80
N TYR A 158 -4.47 8.04 18.33
CA TYR A 158 -4.93 6.73 17.93
C TYR A 158 -5.83 6.85 16.70
N VAL A 159 -5.48 6.14 15.64
CA VAL A 159 -6.21 6.13 14.37
C VAL A 159 -7.04 4.84 14.31
N PRO A 160 -8.33 4.91 13.89
CA PRO A 160 -9.18 3.74 13.75
C PRO A 160 -8.75 2.87 12.57
N PHE A 161 -8.69 1.56 12.80
CA PHE A 161 -8.44 0.55 11.78
C PHE A 161 -9.44 -0.57 11.88
N TRP A 162 -9.87 -1.07 10.73
CA TRP A 162 -10.58 -2.33 10.59
C TRP A 162 -9.56 -3.42 10.27
N LEU A 163 -9.59 -4.51 11.03
CA LEU A 163 -8.71 -5.66 10.85
C LEU A 163 -9.54 -6.82 10.32
N PHE A 164 -9.16 -7.32 9.17
CA PHE A 164 -9.89 -8.35 8.47
C PHE A 164 -9.18 -9.69 8.55
N ASP A 165 -9.89 -10.73 9.04
CA ASP A 165 -9.40 -12.12 9.15
C ASP A 165 -10.19 -12.98 8.18
N THR A 166 -9.53 -13.80 7.38
CA THR A 166 -10.20 -14.77 6.51
C THR A 166 -9.28 -15.94 6.15
N ASN A 167 -9.85 -17.09 5.86
CA ASN A 167 -9.17 -18.14 5.12
C ASN A 167 -9.58 -18.05 3.65
N VAL A 168 -8.64 -18.25 2.77
CA VAL A 168 -8.83 -18.09 1.34
C VAL A 168 -8.49 -19.40 0.65
N ASP A 169 -9.41 -19.93 -0.15
CA ASP A 169 -9.11 -20.89 -1.21
C ASP A 169 -9.02 -20.14 -2.53
N ALA A 170 -7.90 -20.26 -3.20
CA ALA A 170 -7.67 -19.53 -4.44
C ALA A 170 -7.08 -20.42 -5.53
N THR A 171 -7.42 -20.06 -6.77
CA THR A 171 -6.77 -20.56 -7.98
C THR A 171 -6.28 -19.37 -8.78
N VAL A 172 -4.98 -19.37 -9.09
CA VAL A 172 -4.34 -18.29 -9.84
C VAL A 172 -3.66 -18.85 -11.08
N ARG A 173 -3.91 -18.22 -12.21
CA ARG A 173 -3.26 -18.52 -13.49
C ARG A 173 -2.26 -17.43 -13.82
N TYR A 174 -1.06 -17.86 -14.19
CA TYR A 174 0.03 -16.97 -14.56
C TYR A 174 0.45 -17.20 -16.01
N ARG A 175 0.76 -16.12 -16.71
CA ARG A 175 1.59 -16.16 -17.92
C ARG A 175 3.05 -16.05 -17.51
N ALA A 176 3.85 -17.01 -17.96
CA ALA A 176 5.28 -17.03 -17.64
C ALA A 176 6.09 -17.19 -18.92
N THR A 177 7.32 -16.65 -18.93
CA THR A 177 8.20 -16.76 -20.08
C THR A 177 9.56 -17.34 -19.69
N LYS A 178 10.16 -18.08 -20.61
CA LYS A 178 11.60 -18.42 -20.59
C LYS A 178 12.26 -17.79 -21.80
N VAL A 179 13.39 -17.15 -21.58
CA VAL A 179 14.16 -16.50 -22.64
C VAL A 179 15.48 -17.23 -22.78
N ARG A 180 15.79 -17.63 -24.01
CA ARG A 180 17.08 -18.20 -24.40
C ARG A 180 17.70 -17.27 -25.43
N MET A 181 18.96 -16.90 -25.21
CA MET A 181 19.71 -16.06 -26.13
C MET A 181 20.94 -16.81 -26.60
N TRP A 182 21.27 -16.73 -27.88
CA TRP A 182 22.50 -17.24 -28.46
C TRP A 182 22.84 -16.38 -29.66
N SER A 183 24.11 -16.40 -30.07
CA SER A 183 24.61 -15.68 -31.24
C SER A 183 25.33 -16.63 -32.17
N ASP A 184 25.31 -16.35 -33.45
CA ASP A 184 26.26 -16.89 -34.45
C ASP A 184 27.13 -15.73 -35.01
N SER A 185 27.84 -15.98 -36.12
CA SER A 185 28.73 -14.97 -36.70
C SER A 185 28.02 -13.75 -37.26
N ASP A 186 26.74 -13.84 -37.56
CA ASP A 186 25.98 -12.84 -38.31
C ASP A 186 24.78 -12.29 -37.55
N TYR A 187 24.26 -13.03 -36.56
CA TYR A 187 23.00 -12.73 -35.88
C TYR A 187 23.02 -13.05 -34.39
N ASP A 188 22.29 -12.20 -33.63
CA ASP A 188 21.86 -12.48 -32.24
C ASP A 188 20.44 -13.02 -32.25
N TYR A 189 20.25 -14.18 -31.63
CA TYR A 189 18.96 -14.86 -31.55
C TYR A 189 18.40 -14.74 -30.14
N THR A 190 17.09 -14.43 -30.05
CA THR A 190 16.32 -14.49 -28.82
C THR A 190 15.09 -15.36 -29.03
N GLU A 191 15.02 -16.46 -28.32
CA GLU A 191 13.87 -17.35 -28.27
C GLU A 191 13.11 -17.09 -26.99
N THR A 192 11.81 -16.79 -27.09
CA THR A 192 10.92 -16.61 -25.94
C THR A 192 9.85 -17.70 -25.96
N SER A 193 9.91 -18.60 -24.98
CA SER A 193 8.88 -19.62 -24.78
C SER A 193 7.84 -19.10 -23.77
N HIS A 194 6.57 -19.30 -24.09
CA HIS A 194 5.44 -18.87 -23.26
C HIS A 194 4.81 -20.07 -22.55
N PHE A 195 4.45 -19.87 -21.29
CA PHE A 195 3.87 -20.90 -20.43
C PHE A 195 2.66 -20.37 -19.70
N MET A 196 1.63 -21.21 -19.57
CA MET A 196 0.55 -21.02 -18.61
C MET A 196 0.86 -21.84 -17.38
N VAL A 197 0.85 -21.21 -16.22
CA VAL A 197 1.16 -21.85 -14.94
C VAL A 197 -0.02 -21.66 -14.00
N HIS A 198 -0.55 -22.75 -13.47
CA HIS A 198 -1.62 -22.75 -12.50
C HIS A 198 -1.09 -22.98 -11.09
N ARG A 199 -1.64 -22.24 -10.14
CA ARG A 199 -1.46 -22.46 -8.70
C ARG A 199 -2.81 -22.46 -8.03
N GLY A 200 -3.05 -23.46 -7.20
CA GLY A 200 -4.23 -23.54 -6.36
C GLY A 200 -3.82 -23.95 -4.95
N GLY A 201 -4.53 -23.45 -3.96
CA GLY A 201 -4.27 -23.75 -2.57
C GLY A 201 -5.02 -22.82 -1.63
N SER A 202 -4.75 -23.00 -0.35
CA SER A 202 -5.37 -22.23 0.73
C SER A 202 -4.32 -21.39 1.44
N ILE A 203 -4.71 -20.16 1.82
CA ILE A 203 -3.87 -19.23 2.58
C ILE A 203 -4.74 -18.53 3.64
N GLY A 204 -4.24 -18.45 4.88
CA GLY A 204 -4.89 -17.73 5.97
C GLY A 204 -4.39 -16.28 6.02
N PHE A 205 -5.30 -15.35 6.20
CA PHE A 205 -5.02 -13.94 6.46
C PHE A 205 -5.55 -13.56 7.83
N GLU A 206 -4.69 -12.97 8.63
CA GLU A 206 -5.04 -12.47 9.95
C GLU A 206 -4.68 -11.00 10.07
N ASN A 207 -5.63 -10.21 10.58
CA ASN A 207 -5.45 -8.79 10.89
C ASN A 207 -4.99 -7.95 9.69
N VAL A 208 -5.58 -8.17 8.50
CA VAL A 208 -5.33 -7.32 7.33
C VAL A 208 -5.87 -5.92 7.64
N PRO A 209 -5.01 -4.90 7.77
CA PRO A 209 -5.44 -3.60 8.24
C PRO A 209 -6.04 -2.76 7.11
N VAL A 210 -7.10 -2.04 7.41
CA VAL A 210 -7.65 -0.98 6.56
C VAL A 210 -8.01 0.19 7.46
N ASP A 211 -7.50 1.39 7.18
CA ASP A 211 -7.82 2.54 8.02
C ASP A 211 -9.30 2.92 7.89
N GLY A 212 -9.87 3.41 9.00
CA GLY A 212 -11.28 3.78 9.14
C GLY A 212 -11.52 5.29 9.12
N SER A 213 -10.58 6.11 8.62
CA SER A 213 -10.67 7.55 8.67
C SER A 213 -10.36 8.25 7.35
N THR A 214 -11.27 9.07 6.85
CA THR A 214 -11.02 9.95 5.69
C THR A 214 -10.14 11.16 6.03
N LYS A 215 -9.81 11.39 7.31
CA LYS A 215 -8.98 12.52 7.75
C LYS A 215 -7.50 12.28 7.51
N MET A 216 -7.12 11.04 7.38
CA MET A 216 -5.78 10.60 7.04
C MET A 216 -5.75 10.12 5.59
N ALA A 217 -4.71 10.49 4.87
CA ALA A 217 -4.54 9.97 3.52
C ALA A 217 -4.18 8.47 3.59
N ASP A 218 -4.88 7.64 2.82
CA ASP A 218 -4.70 6.18 2.79
C ASP A 218 -3.25 5.79 2.51
N ASP A 219 -2.61 6.43 1.54
CA ASP A 219 -1.22 6.21 1.15
C ASP A 219 -0.23 6.54 2.28
N LEU A 220 -0.55 7.56 3.10
CA LEU A 220 0.24 7.91 4.27
C LEU A 220 0.12 6.83 5.35
N MET A 221 -1.11 6.33 5.60
CA MET A 221 -1.35 5.28 6.59
C MET A 221 -0.74 3.94 6.18
N GLU A 222 -0.87 3.56 4.92
CA GLU A 222 -0.20 2.38 4.36
C GLU A 222 1.32 2.50 4.40
N SER A 223 1.86 3.69 4.18
CA SER A 223 3.31 3.93 4.20
C SER A 223 3.94 3.79 5.58
N ILE A 224 3.21 3.98 6.69
CA ILE A 224 3.75 3.77 8.05
C ILE A 224 3.65 2.32 8.52
N GLU A 225 2.96 1.44 7.78
CA GLU A 225 2.96 0.00 8.07
C GLU A 225 4.38 -0.61 7.91
N PRO A 226 4.72 -1.74 8.51
CA PRO A 226 3.84 -2.60 9.30
C PRO A 226 3.73 -2.17 10.77
N PHE A 227 2.58 -2.49 11.38
CA PHE A 227 2.41 -2.55 12.82
C PHE A 227 2.52 -4.00 13.30
N ASN A 228 3.12 -4.19 14.47
CA ASN A 228 3.20 -5.51 15.06
C ASN A 228 1.94 -5.78 15.90
N ILE A 229 1.01 -6.53 15.32
CA ILE A 229 -0.27 -6.84 15.96
C ILE A 229 -0.13 -7.71 17.22
N SER A 230 1.00 -8.42 17.40
CA SER A 230 1.24 -9.19 18.60
C SER A 230 1.34 -8.34 19.88
N ASP A 231 1.52 -7.04 19.73
CA ASP A 231 1.52 -6.07 20.83
C ASP A 231 0.12 -5.51 21.12
N ALA A 232 -0.88 -5.85 20.30
CA ALA A 232 -2.26 -5.41 20.54
C ALA A 232 -2.80 -6.06 21.82
N VAL A 233 -3.57 -5.28 22.54
CA VAL A 233 -4.26 -5.69 23.78
C VAL A 233 -5.74 -5.33 23.67
N ASP A 234 -6.55 -5.93 24.53
CA ASP A 234 -7.96 -5.55 24.65
C ASP A 234 -8.07 -4.06 24.99
N PHE A 235 -8.98 -3.38 24.31
CA PHE A 235 -9.11 -1.95 24.48
C PHE A 235 -9.61 -1.59 25.88
N GLN A 236 -8.95 -0.62 26.50
CA GLN A 236 -9.37 0.04 27.73
C GLN A 236 -9.18 1.55 27.57
N THR A 237 -10.11 2.34 28.12
CA THR A 237 -10.07 3.83 28.03
C THR A 237 -8.79 4.43 28.62
N ALA A 238 -8.14 3.72 29.54
CA ALA A 238 -6.86 4.13 30.14
C ALA A 238 -5.73 4.34 29.09
N TYR A 239 -5.79 3.64 27.96
CA TYR A 239 -4.79 3.82 26.88
C TYR A 239 -4.92 5.17 26.16
N LEU A 240 -6.06 5.82 26.26
CA LEU A 240 -6.29 7.15 25.68
C LEU A 240 -5.71 8.28 26.55
N ALA A 241 -5.28 7.99 27.78
CA ALA A 241 -4.77 9.01 28.69
C ALA A 241 -3.51 9.69 28.12
N GLY A 242 -3.58 11.00 27.88
CA GLY A 242 -2.47 11.77 27.28
C GLY A 242 -2.36 11.71 25.75
N TYR A 243 -3.27 10.99 25.07
CA TYR A 243 -3.35 10.87 23.62
C TYR A 243 -4.74 11.27 23.12
N LEU A 244 -4.79 11.68 21.86
CA LEU A 244 -6.04 11.85 21.14
C LEU A 244 -6.45 10.52 20.49
N ALA A 245 -7.72 10.35 20.19
CA ALA A 245 -8.20 9.30 19.32
C ALA A 245 -9.07 9.91 18.22
N ASP A 246 -8.92 9.43 17.01
CA ASP A 246 -9.81 9.74 15.90
C ASP A 246 -11.01 8.82 15.97
N LYS A 247 -12.19 9.36 15.66
CA LYS A 247 -13.41 8.57 15.52
C LYS A 247 -13.52 8.13 14.06
N TYR A 248 -13.80 6.85 13.83
CA TYR A 248 -13.98 6.38 12.46
C TYR A 248 -15.12 7.13 11.76
N ASP A 249 -14.91 7.48 10.50
CA ASP A 249 -15.91 8.03 9.58
C ASP A 249 -16.08 7.16 8.32
N VAL A 250 -15.32 6.05 8.24
CA VAL A 250 -15.47 4.97 7.27
C VAL A 250 -15.79 3.68 8.02
N THR A 251 -16.92 3.05 7.71
CA THR A 251 -17.35 1.82 8.40
C THR A 251 -16.60 0.58 7.90
N ALA A 252 -16.74 -0.55 8.62
CA ALA A 252 -16.16 -1.82 8.18
C ALA A 252 -16.70 -2.23 6.81
N GLU A 253 -18.02 -2.07 6.57
CA GLU A 253 -18.67 -2.38 5.28
C GLU A 253 -18.10 -1.53 4.14
N GLN A 254 -17.85 -0.25 4.38
CA GLN A 254 -17.26 0.66 3.39
C GLN A 254 -15.79 0.31 3.08
N SER A 255 -15.12 -0.37 4.01
CA SER A 255 -13.72 -0.79 3.90
C SER A 255 -13.53 -2.12 3.16
N ILE A 256 -14.61 -2.88 2.91
CA ILE A 256 -14.58 -4.22 2.30
C ILE A 256 -13.85 -4.21 0.95
N GLU A 257 -14.10 -3.24 0.10
CA GLU A 257 -13.46 -3.19 -1.22
C GLU A 257 -11.92 -3.10 -1.12
N ARG A 258 -11.41 -2.33 -0.16
CA ARG A 258 -9.96 -2.22 0.09
C ARG A 258 -9.42 -3.51 0.71
N ALA A 259 -10.14 -4.11 1.65
CA ALA A 259 -9.77 -5.40 2.23
C ALA A 259 -9.66 -6.49 1.16
N ASN A 260 -10.67 -6.59 0.29
CA ASN A 260 -10.70 -7.56 -0.81
C ASN A 260 -9.50 -7.37 -1.76
N LYS A 261 -9.20 -6.13 -2.14
CA LYS A 261 -8.04 -5.82 -2.99
C LYS A 261 -6.72 -6.24 -2.33
N ARG A 262 -6.54 -5.96 -1.03
CA ARG A 262 -5.33 -6.35 -0.28
C ARG A 262 -5.18 -7.87 -0.20
N VAL A 263 -6.24 -8.58 0.18
CA VAL A 263 -6.23 -10.04 0.29
C VAL A 263 -5.96 -10.68 -1.07
N LYS A 264 -6.68 -10.25 -2.11
CA LYS A 264 -6.50 -10.77 -3.47
C LYS A 264 -5.08 -10.55 -3.98
N HIS A 265 -4.56 -9.33 -3.86
CA HIS A 265 -3.19 -8.99 -4.28
C HIS A 265 -2.14 -9.82 -3.53
N SER A 266 -2.25 -9.91 -2.21
CA SER A 266 -1.32 -10.71 -1.40
C SER A 266 -1.39 -12.20 -1.72
N THR A 267 -2.59 -12.73 -2.05
CA THR A 267 -2.76 -14.11 -2.50
C THR A 267 -2.05 -14.34 -3.84
N GLU A 268 -2.25 -13.44 -4.79
CA GLU A 268 -1.60 -13.50 -6.11
C GLU A 268 -0.08 -13.44 -6.00
N GLU A 269 0.46 -12.55 -5.16
CA GLU A 269 1.90 -12.44 -4.90
C GLU A 269 2.47 -13.69 -4.23
N ALA A 270 1.83 -14.17 -3.16
CA ALA A 270 2.28 -15.36 -2.44
C ALA A 270 2.34 -16.60 -3.34
N PHE A 271 1.36 -16.76 -4.24
CA PHE A 271 1.36 -17.86 -5.19
C PHE A 271 2.38 -17.64 -6.33
N ALA A 272 2.58 -16.38 -6.77
CA ALA A 272 3.61 -16.05 -7.78
C ALA A 272 5.02 -16.41 -7.31
N GLU A 273 5.33 -16.24 -6.02
CA GLU A 273 6.61 -16.63 -5.43
C GLU A 273 6.92 -18.14 -5.56
N THR A 274 5.87 -18.96 -5.72
CA THR A 274 6.03 -20.40 -5.97
C THR A 274 6.33 -20.74 -7.42
N VAL A 275 6.13 -19.79 -8.35
CA VAL A 275 6.36 -19.98 -9.79
C VAL A 275 7.81 -19.63 -10.12
N LYS A 276 8.68 -20.63 -10.02
CA LYS A 276 10.15 -20.44 -10.19
C LYS A 276 10.66 -20.99 -11.55
N GLY A 277 11.79 -20.46 -11.99
CA GLY A 277 12.49 -20.91 -13.20
C GLY A 277 12.00 -20.28 -14.50
N TYR A 278 11.30 -19.17 -14.40
CA TYR A 278 10.86 -18.34 -15.53
C TYR A 278 11.55 -16.97 -15.49
N ALA A 279 11.67 -16.33 -16.66
CA ALA A 279 12.24 -14.99 -16.80
C ALA A 279 11.22 -13.91 -16.37
N THR A 280 9.95 -14.12 -16.70
CA THR A 280 8.83 -13.27 -16.26
C THR A 280 7.68 -14.12 -15.77
N VAL A 281 6.93 -13.62 -14.79
CA VAL A 281 5.69 -14.21 -14.28
C VAL A 281 4.71 -13.07 -14.10
N THR A 282 3.54 -13.18 -14.73
CA THR A 282 2.49 -12.15 -14.67
C THR A 282 1.15 -12.83 -14.41
N THR A 283 0.39 -12.35 -13.43
CA THR A 283 -0.97 -12.83 -13.18
C THR A 283 -1.83 -12.60 -14.41
N ASP A 284 -2.50 -13.66 -14.87
CA ASP A 284 -3.45 -13.63 -15.99
C ASP A 284 -4.88 -13.58 -15.47
N ASN A 285 -5.22 -14.47 -14.54
CA ASN A 285 -6.51 -14.51 -13.84
C ASN A 285 -6.36 -15.09 -12.45
N SER A 286 -7.25 -14.69 -11.55
CA SER A 286 -7.34 -15.26 -10.20
C SER A 286 -8.80 -15.39 -9.77
N SER A 287 -9.11 -16.48 -9.08
CA SER A 287 -10.39 -16.71 -8.39
C SER A 287 -10.09 -16.91 -6.91
N VAL A 288 -10.81 -16.20 -6.08
CA VAL A 288 -10.59 -16.14 -4.62
C VAL A 288 -11.92 -16.42 -3.92
N GLN A 289 -11.93 -17.40 -3.03
CA GLN A 289 -13.10 -17.81 -2.24
C GLN A 289 -12.78 -17.65 -0.76
N PHE A 290 -13.56 -16.85 -0.04
CA PHE A 290 -13.38 -16.62 1.38
C PHE A 290 -14.14 -17.64 2.23
N HIS A 291 -13.55 -17.99 3.36
CA HIS A 291 -14.15 -18.83 4.37
C HIS A 291 -14.04 -18.19 5.75
N GLY A 292 -15.19 -17.76 6.28
CA GLY A 292 -15.29 -17.22 7.64
C GLY A 292 -14.65 -15.83 7.79
N GLY A 293 -14.86 -14.97 6.81
CA GLY A 293 -14.38 -13.57 6.85
C GLY A 293 -14.97 -12.81 8.04
N LYS A 294 -14.12 -12.17 8.86
CA LYS A 294 -14.50 -11.39 10.04
C LYS A 294 -13.74 -10.08 10.09
N ALA A 295 -14.39 -9.05 10.61
CA ALA A 295 -13.77 -7.77 10.91
C ALA A 295 -13.62 -7.57 12.43
N LYS A 296 -12.59 -6.81 12.84
CA LYS A 296 -12.37 -6.32 14.22
C LYS A 296 -12.08 -4.82 14.16
N TYR A 297 -12.43 -4.10 15.20
CA TYR A 297 -12.13 -2.68 15.33
C TYR A 297 -10.89 -2.49 16.21
N ALA A 298 -9.87 -1.82 15.70
CA ALA A 298 -8.62 -1.57 16.42
C ALA A 298 -8.21 -0.10 16.37
N LEU A 299 -7.45 0.33 17.38
CA LEU A 299 -6.81 1.64 17.44
C LEU A 299 -5.29 1.51 17.29
N TYR A 300 -4.71 2.24 16.33
CA TYR A 300 -3.29 2.21 16.02
C TYR A 300 -2.59 3.51 16.43
N PRO A 301 -1.41 3.43 17.07
CA PRO A 301 -0.70 4.60 17.60
C PRO A 301 0.05 5.32 16.48
N VAL A 302 -0.28 6.58 16.24
CA VAL A 302 0.36 7.40 15.20
C VAL A 302 0.79 8.74 15.79
N TRP A 303 2.02 9.15 15.54
CA TRP A 303 2.49 10.51 15.78
C TRP A 303 2.28 11.33 14.52
N LEU A 304 1.53 12.43 14.64
CA LEU A 304 1.22 13.35 13.55
C LEU A 304 1.86 14.71 13.75
N LEU A 305 2.37 15.27 12.66
CA LEU A 305 2.74 16.66 12.55
C LEU A 305 2.19 17.23 11.26
N ASN A 306 1.41 18.28 11.37
CA ASN A 306 1.02 19.11 10.22
C ASN A 306 1.80 20.40 10.23
N THR A 307 2.23 20.87 9.07
CA THR A 307 2.90 22.13 8.91
C THR A 307 2.54 22.77 7.57
N THR A 308 2.67 24.09 7.49
CA THR A 308 2.39 24.84 6.26
C THR A 308 3.66 25.53 5.78
N TRP A 309 4.00 25.34 4.50
CA TRP A 309 5.13 25.98 3.86
C TRP A 309 4.73 26.58 2.50
N ASN A 310 4.97 27.88 2.32
CA ASN A 310 4.59 28.61 1.09
C ASN A 310 3.12 28.37 0.68
N GLY A 311 2.20 28.30 1.63
CA GLY A 311 0.77 28.06 1.41
C GLY A 311 0.39 26.58 1.17
N ASN A 312 1.35 25.66 1.08
CA ASN A 312 1.10 24.23 0.98
C ASN A 312 1.15 23.57 2.34
N LYS A 313 0.24 22.62 2.59
CA LYS A 313 0.24 21.77 3.80
C LYS A 313 1.14 20.56 3.57
N TYR A 314 1.88 20.21 4.60
CA TYR A 314 2.72 19.01 4.65
C TYR A 314 2.36 18.23 5.91
N THR A 315 1.99 16.97 5.72
CA THR A 315 1.64 16.06 6.81
C THR A 315 2.74 15.03 6.96
N PHE A 316 3.19 14.85 8.20
CA PHE A 316 4.15 13.82 8.57
C PHE A 316 3.49 12.87 9.55
N ALA A 317 3.72 11.58 9.34
CA ALA A 317 3.25 10.55 10.24
C ALA A 317 4.41 9.65 10.68
N MET A 318 4.36 9.20 11.91
CA MET A 318 5.28 8.19 12.42
C MET A 318 4.48 7.09 13.13
N ASN A 319 4.81 5.86 12.80
CA ASN A 319 4.33 4.70 13.52
C ASN A 319 4.76 4.79 14.99
N GLY A 320 3.81 4.89 15.91
CA GLY A 320 4.05 5.07 17.35
C GLY A 320 4.64 3.83 18.03
N GLN A 321 4.68 2.70 17.33
CA GLN A 321 5.24 1.44 17.79
C GLN A 321 6.67 1.21 17.26
N THR A 322 6.85 1.32 15.93
CA THR A 322 8.08 0.96 15.23
C THR A 322 9.01 2.14 14.98
N GLY A 323 8.50 3.36 14.99
CA GLY A 323 9.25 4.57 14.67
C GLY A 323 9.42 4.82 13.18
N LYS A 324 8.78 4.04 12.31
CA LYS A 324 8.80 4.28 10.86
C LYS A 324 8.16 5.63 10.58
N PHE A 325 8.94 6.53 9.98
CA PHE A 325 8.56 7.92 9.75
C PHE A 325 8.38 8.17 8.26
N VAL A 326 7.28 8.80 7.88
CA VAL A 326 6.93 9.16 6.50
C VAL A 326 6.40 10.58 6.44
N GLY A 327 6.43 11.17 5.26
CA GLY A 327 5.89 12.50 4.97
C GLY A 327 6.61 13.15 3.80
N ASP A 328 5.87 13.93 3.04
CA ASP A 328 6.40 14.66 1.90
C ASP A 328 7.21 15.87 2.34
N LEU A 329 8.31 16.12 1.65
CA LEU A 329 9.22 17.21 1.96
C LEU A 329 9.14 18.30 0.89
N PRO A 330 9.06 19.58 1.31
CA PRO A 330 9.14 20.68 0.34
C PRO A 330 10.52 20.74 -0.32
N VAL A 331 10.54 21.04 -1.62
CA VAL A 331 11.78 21.21 -2.38
C VAL A 331 12.09 22.69 -2.52
N ASP A 332 13.27 23.10 -2.09
CA ASP A 332 13.83 24.42 -2.39
C ASP A 332 14.27 24.49 -3.85
N LYS A 333 13.45 25.17 -4.67
CA LYS A 333 13.72 25.33 -6.11
C LYS A 333 15.07 25.99 -6.38
N GLY A 334 15.49 26.94 -5.54
CA GLY A 334 16.79 27.60 -5.67
C GLY A 334 17.96 26.65 -5.33
N ALA A 335 17.81 25.82 -4.29
CA ALA A 335 18.77 24.78 -3.98
C ALA A 335 18.83 23.74 -5.11
N ALA A 336 17.66 23.31 -5.62
CA ALA A 336 17.59 22.36 -6.73
C ALA A 336 18.32 22.89 -7.98
N ALA A 337 18.07 24.15 -8.38
CA ALA A 337 18.76 24.76 -9.50
C ALA A 337 20.28 24.81 -9.31
N ARG A 338 20.76 25.25 -8.12
CA ARG A 338 22.20 25.25 -7.81
C ARG A 338 22.82 23.86 -7.90
N TRP A 339 22.13 22.84 -7.37
CA TRP A 339 22.59 21.45 -7.44
C TRP A 339 22.64 20.93 -8.89
N THR A 340 21.63 21.23 -9.70
CA THR A 340 21.59 20.86 -11.12
C THR A 340 22.77 21.47 -11.88
N VAL A 341 23.01 22.78 -11.70
CA VAL A 341 24.14 23.47 -12.35
C VAL A 341 25.48 22.87 -11.90
N MET A 342 25.64 22.61 -10.60
CA MET A 342 26.88 22.03 -10.07
C MET A 342 27.12 20.62 -10.63
N LEU A 343 26.08 19.77 -10.67
CA LEU A 343 26.19 18.43 -11.24
C LEU A 343 26.49 18.47 -12.72
N ALA A 344 25.83 19.34 -13.47
CA ALA A 344 26.11 19.54 -14.90
C ALA A 344 27.57 19.94 -15.14
N ALA A 345 28.10 20.85 -14.33
CA ALA A 345 29.52 21.25 -14.40
C ALA A 345 30.47 20.07 -14.09
N VAL A 346 30.19 19.31 -13.05
CA VAL A 346 30.99 18.13 -12.69
C VAL A 346 30.95 17.08 -13.81
N PHE A 347 29.77 16.75 -14.33
CA PHE A 347 29.64 15.81 -15.45
C PHE A 347 30.37 16.31 -16.71
N SER A 348 30.29 17.59 -17.02
CA SER A 348 31.00 18.17 -18.18
C SER A 348 32.54 18.04 -18.01
N VAL A 349 33.07 18.29 -16.82
CA VAL A 349 34.51 18.12 -16.56
C VAL A 349 34.91 16.64 -16.65
N VAL A 350 34.12 15.73 -16.10
CA VAL A 350 34.41 14.29 -16.13
C VAL A 350 34.35 13.76 -17.55
N THR A 351 33.32 14.13 -18.33
CA THR A 351 33.19 13.69 -19.73
C THR A 351 34.28 14.28 -20.63
N TYR A 352 34.63 15.55 -20.41
CA TYR A 352 35.75 16.15 -21.13
C TYR A 352 37.09 15.46 -20.79
N GLY A 353 37.36 15.22 -19.50
CA GLY A 353 38.56 14.53 -19.06
C GLY A 353 38.64 13.08 -19.57
N ALA A 354 37.52 12.37 -19.61
CA ALA A 354 37.45 11.02 -20.17
C ALA A 354 37.71 11.04 -21.69
N ALA A 355 37.09 11.94 -22.41
CA ALA A 355 37.32 12.11 -23.87
C ALA A 355 38.78 12.43 -24.17
N TRP A 356 39.40 13.38 -23.43
CA TRP A 356 40.81 13.74 -23.55
C TRP A 356 41.74 12.56 -23.23
N PHE A 357 41.43 11.79 -22.20
CA PHE A 357 42.18 10.56 -21.84
C PHE A 357 42.10 9.49 -22.97
N LEU A 358 40.88 9.23 -23.50
CA LEU A 358 40.69 8.29 -24.61
C LEU A 358 41.45 8.74 -25.90
N HIS A 359 41.50 10.05 -26.15
CA HIS A 359 42.30 10.61 -27.24
C HIS A 359 43.81 10.36 -27.01
N LEU A 360 44.32 10.54 -25.78
CA LEU A 360 45.72 10.32 -25.45
C LEU A 360 46.17 8.87 -25.64
N ILE A 361 45.31 7.89 -25.39
CA ILE A 361 45.59 6.46 -25.54
C ILE A 361 45.30 5.93 -26.95
N GLY A 362 44.91 6.83 -27.89
CA GLY A 362 44.70 6.49 -29.30
C GLY A 362 43.44 5.65 -29.60
N LEU A 363 42.43 5.75 -28.75
CA LEU A 363 41.13 5.06 -28.92
C LEU A 363 40.13 5.91 -29.70
N PHE A 364 40.45 7.19 -29.95
CA PHE A 364 39.74 8.14 -30.83
C PHE A 364 40.74 8.96 -31.63
#